data_9faa09d6f3300300d0d269470c060cc2
#
_entry.id   9faa09d6f3300300d0d269470c060cc2
#
_cell.length_a   1.000
_cell.length_b   1.000
_cell.length_c   1.000
_cell.angle_alpha   90.00
_cell.angle_beta   90.00
_cell.angle_gamma   90.00
#
_symmetry.space_group_name_H-M   'P 1'
#
loop_
_entity.id
_entity.type
_entity.pdbx_description
1 polymer ?
#
loop_
_entity_poly.entity_id
_entity_poly.type
_entity_poly.pdbx_seq_one_letter_code
_entity_poly.pdbx_strand_id
1 'polypeptide(L)'
;MKLPCKLGIMLLLFLMLTSVCAAEGMLDLSMLGEIEEAQSADSVEWTYPIPYELLKTSEYIVLANKTNLLDENYIPQDLVKDLNTRKISYDPIQMREVAADALKALFDAAEADGLYIYAHSGYRSYKTQNTMYYNRLKKNNGKDDGVVAVPGSSDHQTGLGIDVINKAGIGKKFTEAFGKTKHGQWLAENCWDYGFIIRYQEDKEDITEIVYEPWHLRYVGVQVAQYMRDNNLCLEEFTEEWMAEVAAYESKGGF
;
A
#
# COMPACT_ATOMS: atom_id res chain seq x y z
N MET A 1 1.50 44.48 -29.75
CA MET A 1 0.33 44.65 -30.64
C MET A 1 -0.70 43.61 -30.21
N LYS A 2 -1.62 44.06 -29.41
CA LYS A 2 -3.04 43.76 -29.20
C LYS A 2 -3.55 42.33 -29.45
N LEU A 3 -4.08 41.79 -28.36
CA LEU A 3 -5.17 40.77 -28.28
C LEU A 3 -6.33 41.03 -29.27
N PRO A 4 -7.19 40.02 -29.54
CA PRO A 4 -8.37 39.90 -28.68
C PRO A 4 -8.83 38.44 -28.34
N CYS A 5 -9.23 38.26 -27.15
CA CYS A 5 -10.51 37.83 -26.60
C CYS A 5 -11.51 37.20 -27.59
N LYS A 6 -11.92 35.92 -27.35
CA LYS A 6 -13.22 35.38 -27.75
C LYS A 6 -13.87 34.64 -26.59
N LEU A 7 -14.54 35.47 -25.81
CA LEU A 7 -15.69 35.07 -24.98
C LEU A 7 -16.90 35.00 -25.92
N GLY A 8 -17.71 33.95 -25.81
CA GLY A 8 -18.99 33.91 -26.46
C GLY A 8 -19.27 32.63 -27.24
N ILE A 9 -19.83 31.59 -26.59
CA ILE A 9 -20.84 30.63 -27.07
C ILE A 9 -21.28 29.83 -25.85
N MET A 10 -22.14 30.38 -25.05
CA MET A 10 -22.95 29.65 -24.08
C MET A 10 -24.16 30.49 -23.66
N LEU A 11 -24.97 30.87 -24.67
CA LEU A 11 -26.27 31.49 -24.43
C LEU A 11 -27.15 31.36 -25.68
N LEU A 12 -27.54 30.14 -26.08
CA LEU A 12 -28.51 29.94 -27.13
C LEU A 12 -29.07 28.49 -27.09
N LEU A 13 -29.68 28.12 -25.96
CA LEU A 13 -30.51 26.90 -25.85
C LEU A 13 -31.59 27.06 -24.78
N PHE A 14 -32.20 28.26 -24.69
CA PHE A 14 -33.29 28.53 -23.76
C PHE A 14 -34.44 29.36 -24.36
N LEU A 15 -34.73 29.19 -25.64
CA LEU A 15 -35.84 29.89 -26.28
C LEU A 15 -36.37 29.12 -27.48
N MET A 16 -36.90 27.90 -27.25
CA MET A 16 -37.84 27.25 -28.15
C MET A 16 -38.62 26.17 -27.39
N LEU A 17 -39.54 26.60 -26.55
CA LEU A 17 -40.69 25.78 -26.09
C LEU A 17 -41.76 26.67 -25.45
N THR A 18 -42.31 27.55 -26.23
CA THR A 18 -43.58 28.17 -25.90
C THR A 18 -44.44 28.19 -27.15
N SER A 19 -45.14 27.11 -27.42
CA SER A 19 -46.40 27.11 -28.15
C SER A 19 -46.89 25.66 -28.32
N VAL A 20 -47.54 25.08 -27.33
CA VAL A 20 -48.59 24.08 -27.53
C VAL A 20 -49.62 24.21 -26.40
N CYS A 21 -50.74 24.77 -26.74
CA CYS A 21 -52.11 24.49 -26.33
C CYS A 21 -52.43 24.22 -24.86
N ALA A 22 -53.20 25.13 -24.31
CA ALA A 22 -53.98 24.96 -23.10
C ALA A 22 -54.89 23.71 -23.19
N ALA A 23 -54.69 22.80 -22.27
CA ALA A 23 -55.68 21.84 -21.83
C ALA A 23 -55.55 21.77 -20.30
N GLU A 24 -56.61 22.08 -19.64
CA GLU A 24 -56.80 22.19 -18.19
C GLU A 24 -56.42 20.87 -17.50
N GLY A 25 -55.46 20.94 -16.67
CA GLY A 25 -55.12 19.95 -15.66
C GLY A 25 -54.25 20.64 -14.61
N MET A 26 -54.86 21.11 -13.52
CA MET A 26 -54.16 21.64 -12.36
C MET A 26 -53.20 20.55 -11.86
N LEU A 27 -51.95 20.66 -12.22
CA LEU A 27 -50.87 19.90 -11.57
C LEU A 27 -50.76 20.39 -10.12
N ASP A 28 -51.14 19.53 -9.20
CA ASP A 28 -51.01 19.77 -7.76
C ASP A 28 -49.51 19.92 -7.42
N LEU A 29 -49.08 21.15 -7.27
CA LEU A 29 -47.71 21.53 -6.87
C LEU A 29 -47.35 21.10 -5.45
N SER A 30 -48.30 20.54 -4.67
CA SER A 30 -48.01 20.02 -3.34
C SER A 30 -47.17 18.73 -3.36
N MET A 31 -47.23 17.97 -4.46
CA MET A 31 -46.45 16.76 -4.65
C MET A 31 -44.96 17.05 -5.01
N LEU A 32 -44.61 18.28 -5.41
CA LEU A 32 -43.21 18.67 -5.66
C LEU A 32 -42.45 19.03 -4.38
N GLY A 33 -43.15 19.41 -3.32
CA GLY A 33 -42.57 19.67 -2.01
C GLY A 33 -42.19 18.40 -1.23
N GLU A 34 -42.89 17.29 -1.46
CA GLU A 34 -42.63 16.01 -0.79
C GLU A 34 -41.43 15.23 -1.41
N ILE A 35 -41.02 15.61 -2.62
CA ILE A 35 -39.86 14.96 -3.29
C ILE A 35 -38.54 15.63 -2.87
N GLU A 36 -38.56 16.91 -2.46
CA GLU A 36 -37.34 17.58 -1.96
C GLU A 36 -37.04 17.29 -0.48
N GLU A 37 -38.04 16.92 0.35
CA GLU A 37 -37.82 16.53 1.74
C GLU A 37 -37.34 15.07 1.91
N ALA A 38 -37.43 14.23 0.88
CA ALA A 38 -36.94 12.84 0.93
C ALA A 38 -35.44 12.68 0.59
N GLN A 39 -34.70 13.75 0.31
CA GLN A 39 -33.28 13.73 -0.05
C GLN A 39 -32.31 14.30 1.01
N SER A 40 -32.74 14.52 2.23
CA SER A 40 -31.83 14.76 3.35
C SER A 40 -31.79 13.57 4.31
N ALA A 41 -31.64 12.37 3.79
CA ALA A 41 -30.96 11.34 4.59
C ALA A 41 -29.54 11.84 4.73
N ASP A 42 -29.09 12.14 5.96
CA ASP A 42 -27.73 12.51 6.28
C ASP A 42 -26.80 11.48 5.62
N SER A 43 -26.22 11.83 4.47
CA SER A 43 -25.24 11.00 3.82
C SER A 43 -24.03 10.96 4.76
N VAL A 44 -23.74 9.79 5.30
CA VAL A 44 -22.57 9.62 6.16
C VAL A 44 -21.34 9.97 5.35
N GLU A 45 -20.60 10.96 5.80
CA GLU A 45 -19.37 11.41 5.13
C GLU A 45 -18.19 10.55 5.58
N TRP A 46 -17.38 10.12 4.61
CA TRP A 46 -16.11 9.46 4.89
C TRP A 46 -15.07 10.51 5.28
N THR A 47 -14.56 10.44 6.50
CA THR A 47 -13.63 11.46 7.05
C THR A 47 -12.22 10.94 7.31
N TYR A 48 -11.99 9.62 7.14
CA TYR A 48 -10.64 9.05 7.30
C TYR A 48 -9.72 9.53 6.17
N PRO A 49 -8.42 9.83 6.45
CA PRO A 49 -7.51 10.44 5.48
C PRO A 49 -7.22 9.58 4.24
N ILE A 50 -7.33 8.26 4.36
CA ILE A 50 -7.17 7.35 3.22
C ILE A 50 -8.54 7.10 2.59
N PRO A 51 -8.69 7.21 1.25
CA PRO A 51 -9.96 7.00 0.57
C PRO A 51 -10.58 5.62 0.86
N TYR A 52 -11.88 5.59 1.13
CA TYR A 52 -12.62 4.35 1.40
C TYR A 52 -12.42 3.29 0.32
N GLU A 53 -12.54 3.67 -0.96
CA GLU A 53 -12.37 2.76 -2.10
C GLU A 53 -10.97 2.15 -2.14
N LEU A 54 -9.93 2.92 -1.79
CA LEU A 54 -8.57 2.40 -1.72
C LEU A 54 -8.46 1.31 -0.65
N LEU A 55 -9.01 1.54 0.54
CA LEU A 55 -8.97 0.58 1.64
C LEU A 55 -9.75 -0.71 1.33
N LYS A 56 -10.89 -0.59 0.64
CA LYS A 56 -11.75 -1.74 0.30
C LYS A 56 -11.25 -2.57 -0.88
N THR A 57 -10.56 -1.97 -1.83
CA THR A 57 -10.19 -2.62 -3.10
C THR A 57 -8.69 -2.87 -3.27
N SER A 58 -7.84 -2.22 -2.47
CA SER A 58 -6.40 -2.37 -2.62
C SER A 58 -5.90 -3.73 -2.18
N GLU A 59 -5.26 -4.43 -3.10
CA GLU A 59 -4.54 -5.68 -2.82
C GLU A 59 -3.14 -5.46 -2.23
N TYR A 60 -2.74 -4.19 -2.01
CA TYR A 60 -1.38 -3.85 -1.57
C TYR A 60 -1.27 -3.67 -0.05
N ILE A 61 -2.41 -3.53 0.64
CA ILE A 61 -2.46 -3.38 2.10
C ILE A 61 -2.77 -4.69 2.84
N VAL A 62 -2.66 -5.83 2.15
CA VAL A 62 -2.87 -7.15 2.76
C VAL A 62 -1.88 -7.37 3.90
N LEU A 63 -2.39 -7.67 5.09
CA LEU A 63 -1.58 -8.02 6.24
C LEU A 63 -1.27 -9.53 6.23
N ALA A 64 0.01 -9.86 6.20
CA ALA A 64 0.52 -11.21 6.41
C ALA A 64 1.33 -11.23 7.71
N ASN A 65 0.86 -11.94 8.73
CA ASN A 65 1.52 -12.12 10.02
C ASN A 65 1.03 -13.42 10.69
N LYS A 66 1.43 -13.69 11.94
CA LYS A 66 1.10 -14.95 12.64
C LYS A 66 -0.40 -15.17 12.83
N THR A 67 -1.21 -14.11 12.84
CA THR A 67 -2.67 -14.19 13.00
C THR A 67 -3.42 -14.10 11.67
N ASN A 68 -2.77 -13.62 10.60
CA ASN A 68 -3.31 -13.47 9.26
C ASN A 68 -2.43 -14.24 8.27
N LEU A 69 -2.63 -15.56 8.20
CA LEU A 69 -1.82 -16.43 7.36
C LEU A 69 -2.35 -16.45 5.92
N LEU A 70 -1.46 -16.30 4.96
CA LEU A 70 -1.74 -16.56 3.56
C LEU A 70 -1.88 -18.06 3.32
N ASP A 71 -2.78 -18.43 2.40
CA ASP A 71 -2.93 -19.82 1.93
C ASP A 71 -1.62 -20.35 1.33
N GLU A 72 -1.37 -21.65 1.49
CA GLU A 72 -0.16 -22.30 0.97
C GLU A 72 -0.02 -22.23 -0.55
N ASN A 73 -1.14 -22.08 -1.28
CA ASN A 73 -1.21 -21.94 -2.73
C ASN A 73 -1.33 -20.49 -3.19
N TYR A 74 -1.30 -19.52 -2.26
CA TYR A 74 -1.38 -18.12 -2.63
C TYR A 74 -0.12 -17.71 -3.41
N ILE A 75 -0.33 -17.29 -4.66
CA ILE A 75 0.69 -16.77 -5.58
C ILE A 75 0.08 -15.53 -6.26
N PRO A 76 0.71 -14.35 -6.13
CA PRO A 76 0.27 -13.16 -6.86
C PRO A 76 0.29 -13.39 -8.37
N GLN A 77 -0.75 -12.90 -9.08
CA GLN A 77 -0.90 -13.15 -10.53
C GLN A 77 -0.03 -12.23 -11.40
N ASP A 78 0.40 -11.11 -10.84
CA ASP A 78 1.13 -10.02 -11.49
C ASP A 78 2.61 -9.96 -11.09
N LEU A 79 3.21 -11.11 -10.75
CA LEU A 79 4.64 -11.18 -10.50
C LEU A 79 5.43 -10.93 -11.79
N VAL A 80 6.33 -9.94 -11.78
CA VAL A 80 7.29 -9.75 -12.87
C VAL A 80 8.20 -10.97 -12.98
N LYS A 81 8.68 -11.28 -14.19
CA LYS A 81 9.60 -12.41 -14.39
C LYS A 81 10.95 -12.18 -13.71
N ASP A 82 11.40 -10.92 -13.68
CA ASP A 82 12.63 -10.47 -13.04
C ASP A 82 12.58 -8.96 -12.86
N LEU A 83 13.20 -8.44 -11.80
CA LEU A 83 13.28 -7.00 -11.56
C LEU A 83 14.14 -6.28 -12.62
N ASN A 84 13.63 -5.18 -13.13
CA ASN A 84 14.35 -4.26 -14.01
C ASN A 84 15.07 -3.17 -13.21
N THR A 85 15.88 -3.58 -12.22
CA THR A 85 16.68 -2.66 -11.39
C THR A 85 17.94 -3.36 -10.87
N ARG A 86 18.76 -2.65 -10.09
CA ARG A 86 19.98 -3.20 -9.50
C ARG A 86 19.66 -4.34 -8.53
N LYS A 87 20.31 -5.48 -8.73
CA LYS A 87 20.20 -6.67 -7.87
C LYS A 87 21.55 -7.35 -7.72
N ILE A 88 21.69 -8.14 -6.66
CA ILE A 88 22.95 -8.82 -6.36
C ILE A 88 23.09 -10.19 -7.01
N SER A 89 21.98 -10.78 -7.45
CA SER A 89 21.91 -12.13 -8.02
C SER A 89 21.74 -12.08 -9.53
N TYR A 90 22.32 -13.07 -10.22
CA TYR A 90 21.96 -13.36 -11.62
C TYR A 90 20.63 -14.10 -11.72
N ASP A 91 20.20 -14.76 -10.62
CA ASP A 91 18.89 -15.39 -10.56
C ASP A 91 17.78 -14.34 -10.57
N PRO A 92 16.62 -14.65 -11.16
CA PRO A 92 15.49 -13.76 -11.15
C PRO A 92 15.03 -13.41 -9.73
N ILE A 93 14.78 -12.13 -9.50
CA ILE A 93 14.10 -11.64 -8.28
C ILE A 93 12.74 -11.10 -8.74
N GLN A 94 11.67 -11.59 -8.12
CA GLN A 94 10.30 -11.28 -8.50
C GLN A 94 9.62 -10.44 -7.43
N MET A 95 8.80 -9.51 -7.88
CA MET A 95 7.82 -8.75 -7.08
C MET A 95 6.54 -8.57 -7.90
N ARG A 96 5.46 -8.13 -7.30
CA ARG A 96 4.29 -7.64 -8.02
C ARG A 96 4.69 -6.43 -8.87
N GLU A 97 4.11 -6.30 -10.06
CA GLU A 97 4.50 -5.30 -11.07
C GLU A 97 4.54 -3.88 -10.50
N VAL A 98 3.49 -3.45 -9.80
CA VAL A 98 3.41 -2.13 -9.19
C VAL A 98 4.54 -1.88 -8.17
N ALA A 99 4.88 -2.88 -7.36
CA ALA A 99 5.95 -2.77 -6.37
C ALA A 99 7.34 -2.78 -7.03
N ALA A 100 7.51 -3.52 -8.14
CA ALA A 100 8.73 -3.55 -8.92
C ALA A 100 9.03 -2.19 -9.58
N ASP A 101 8.02 -1.53 -10.13
CA ASP A 101 8.14 -0.19 -10.74
C ASP A 101 8.45 0.87 -9.66
N ALA A 102 7.77 0.81 -8.53
CA ALA A 102 8.04 1.69 -7.39
C ALA A 102 9.46 1.48 -6.83
N LEU A 103 9.93 0.23 -6.74
CA LEU A 103 11.29 -0.08 -6.30
C LEU A 103 12.34 0.48 -7.25
N LYS A 104 12.08 0.40 -8.56
CA LYS A 104 12.97 1.01 -9.55
C LYS A 104 13.07 2.51 -9.34
N ALA A 105 11.95 3.20 -9.16
CA ALA A 105 11.92 4.65 -8.92
C ALA A 105 12.67 5.02 -7.61
N LEU A 106 12.46 4.26 -6.52
CA LEU A 106 13.18 4.42 -5.26
C LEU A 106 14.70 4.28 -5.46
N PHE A 107 15.15 3.26 -6.20
CA PHE A 107 16.57 3.03 -6.44
C PHE A 107 17.22 4.07 -7.36
N ASP A 108 16.47 4.59 -8.33
CA ASP A 108 16.94 5.66 -9.22
C ASP A 108 17.11 6.97 -8.42
N ALA A 109 16.22 7.26 -7.48
CA ALA A 109 16.35 8.41 -6.58
C ALA A 109 17.54 8.27 -5.62
N ALA A 110 17.73 7.09 -5.01
CA ALA A 110 18.91 6.83 -4.17
C ALA A 110 20.22 7.01 -4.96
N GLU A 111 20.25 6.56 -6.23
CA GLU A 111 21.42 6.75 -7.10
C GLU A 111 21.69 8.22 -7.41
N ALA A 112 20.65 9.02 -7.63
CA ALA A 112 20.79 10.46 -7.83
C ALA A 112 21.46 11.15 -6.63
N ASP A 113 21.24 10.59 -5.41
CA ASP A 113 21.91 11.03 -4.17
C ASP A 113 23.27 10.32 -3.95
N GLY A 114 23.75 9.54 -4.93
CA GLY A 114 25.05 8.84 -4.87
C GLY A 114 25.02 7.57 -4.03
N LEU A 115 23.84 7.03 -3.73
CA LEU A 115 23.65 5.84 -2.90
C LEU A 115 23.19 4.66 -3.77
N TYR A 116 24.03 3.63 -3.87
CA TYR A 116 23.74 2.42 -4.65
C TYR A 116 23.13 1.34 -3.78
N ILE A 117 21.83 1.10 -3.96
CA ILE A 117 21.06 0.06 -3.28
C ILE A 117 20.80 -1.08 -4.26
N TYR A 118 20.76 -2.30 -3.77
CA TYR A 118 20.61 -3.52 -4.57
C TYR A 118 19.47 -4.38 -3.99
N ALA A 119 18.62 -4.89 -4.85
CA ALA A 119 17.65 -5.92 -4.48
C ALA A 119 18.37 -7.23 -4.15
N HIS A 120 17.94 -7.90 -3.06
CA HIS A 120 18.54 -9.14 -2.59
C HIS A 120 17.55 -10.31 -2.64
N SER A 121 16.33 -10.16 -2.09
CA SER A 121 15.33 -11.23 -1.99
C SER A 121 13.93 -10.61 -2.16
N GLY A 122 13.17 -11.07 -3.15
CA GLY A 122 11.79 -10.66 -3.42
C GLY A 122 10.79 -11.76 -3.07
N TYR A 123 9.86 -12.05 -3.99
CA TYR A 123 8.85 -13.08 -3.79
C TYR A 123 9.44 -14.41 -3.34
N ARG A 124 8.80 -15.01 -2.36
CA ARG A 124 9.18 -16.30 -1.79
C ARG A 124 7.93 -17.15 -1.57
N SER A 125 7.86 -18.31 -2.21
CA SER A 125 6.72 -19.20 -2.07
C SER A 125 6.57 -19.74 -0.64
N TYR A 126 5.35 -20.11 -0.26
CA TYR A 126 5.05 -20.80 1.01
C TYR A 126 6.00 -21.98 1.26
N LYS A 127 6.22 -22.83 0.25
CA LYS A 127 7.11 -23.99 0.34
C LYS A 127 8.54 -23.61 0.72
N THR A 128 9.06 -22.55 0.12
CA THR A 128 10.42 -22.05 0.43
C THR A 128 10.47 -21.51 1.84
N GLN A 129 9.47 -20.69 2.23
CA GLN A 129 9.35 -20.14 3.59
C GLN A 129 9.27 -21.26 4.63
N ASN A 130 8.46 -22.28 4.38
CA ASN A 130 8.33 -23.44 5.25
C ASN A 130 9.68 -24.15 5.49
N THR A 131 10.45 -24.34 4.43
CA THR A 131 11.79 -24.95 4.53
C THR A 131 12.74 -24.05 5.36
N MET A 132 12.71 -22.75 5.15
CA MET A 132 13.56 -21.80 5.88
C MET A 132 13.22 -21.77 7.37
N TYR A 133 11.92 -21.71 7.69
CA TYR A 133 11.42 -21.67 9.06
C TYR A 133 11.82 -22.91 9.86
N TYR A 134 11.53 -24.11 9.34
CA TYR A 134 11.90 -25.34 10.05
C TYR A 134 13.41 -25.56 10.15
N ASN A 135 14.19 -25.11 9.16
CA ASN A 135 15.65 -25.10 9.27
C ASN A 135 16.13 -24.13 10.38
N ARG A 136 15.46 -22.98 10.54
CA ARG A 136 15.76 -22.04 11.63
C ARG A 136 15.43 -22.64 12.98
N LEU A 137 14.23 -23.20 13.15
CA LEU A 137 13.84 -23.89 14.37
C LEU A 137 14.82 -24.99 14.76
N LYS A 138 15.24 -25.82 13.80
CA LYS A 138 16.23 -26.88 14.04
C LYS A 138 17.57 -26.33 14.55
N LYS A 139 18.04 -25.21 13.98
CA LYS A 139 19.27 -24.53 14.43
C LYS A 139 19.13 -23.88 15.79
N ASN A 140 17.91 -23.48 16.16
CA ASN A 140 17.61 -22.78 17.40
C ASN A 140 16.94 -23.69 18.47
N ASN A 141 17.26 -25.00 18.45
CA ASN A 141 16.76 -25.98 19.41
C ASN A 141 15.21 -26.01 19.54
N GLY A 142 14.51 -25.80 18.42
CA GLY A 142 13.05 -25.80 18.33
C GLY A 142 12.37 -24.52 18.80
N LYS A 143 13.10 -23.45 19.09
CA LYS A 143 12.53 -22.16 19.51
C LYS A 143 12.38 -21.22 18.33
N ASP A 144 11.20 -20.61 18.20
CA ASP A 144 10.97 -19.45 17.37
C ASP A 144 11.65 -18.24 18.03
N ASP A 145 12.47 -17.52 17.29
CA ASP A 145 13.23 -16.36 17.76
C ASP A 145 12.91 -15.08 16.95
N GLY A 146 11.81 -15.08 16.20
CA GLY A 146 11.36 -13.92 15.44
C GLY A 146 12.22 -13.52 14.24
N VAL A 147 13.24 -14.34 13.89
CA VAL A 147 14.15 -14.03 12.76
C VAL A 147 13.63 -14.52 11.42
N VAL A 148 12.86 -15.60 11.42
CA VAL A 148 12.25 -16.15 10.20
C VAL A 148 10.76 -16.30 10.43
N ALA A 149 9.97 -15.60 9.66
CA ALA A 149 8.51 -15.64 9.74
C ALA A 149 7.97 -17.06 9.54
N VAL A 150 6.89 -17.43 10.25
CA VAL A 150 6.22 -18.71 10.06
C VAL A 150 5.65 -18.81 8.64
N PRO A 151 5.47 -20.04 8.10
CA PRO A 151 4.89 -20.21 6.76
C PRO A 151 3.50 -19.57 6.65
N GLY A 152 3.26 -18.79 5.62
CA GLY A 152 2.03 -18.02 5.42
C GLY A 152 2.05 -16.62 6.03
N SER A 153 2.95 -16.32 6.97
CA SER A 153 3.03 -15.00 7.62
C SER A 153 4.07 -14.06 7.02
N SER A 154 4.78 -14.51 5.99
CA SER A 154 5.87 -13.72 5.41
C SER A 154 5.39 -12.76 4.32
N ASP A 155 5.76 -11.49 4.42
CA ASP A 155 5.52 -10.48 3.38
C ASP A 155 6.11 -10.87 2.00
N HIS A 156 7.18 -11.64 1.98
CA HIS A 156 7.74 -12.14 0.72
C HIS A 156 6.74 -12.97 -0.08
N GLN A 157 5.79 -13.68 0.56
CA GLN A 157 4.78 -14.44 -0.15
C GLN A 157 3.75 -13.53 -0.82
N THR A 158 3.54 -12.30 -0.33
CA THR A 158 2.65 -11.33 -0.97
C THR A 158 3.18 -10.80 -2.30
N GLY A 159 4.48 -10.97 -2.58
CA GLY A 159 5.16 -10.32 -3.70
C GLY A 159 5.35 -8.81 -3.52
N LEU A 160 5.04 -8.26 -2.35
CA LEU A 160 5.14 -6.84 -2.01
C LEU A 160 6.34 -6.55 -1.09
N GLY A 161 6.94 -7.58 -0.51
CA GLY A 161 8.12 -7.48 0.34
C GLY A 161 9.43 -7.66 -0.44
N ILE A 162 10.47 -6.91 -0.07
CA ILE A 162 11.79 -6.95 -0.68
C ILE A 162 12.89 -6.69 0.35
N ASP A 163 13.90 -7.56 0.39
CA ASP A 163 15.13 -7.28 1.09
C ASP A 163 16.09 -6.51 0.20
N VAL A 164 16.71 -5.47 0.74
CA VAL A 164 17.65 -4.63 0.03
C VAL A 164 18.99 -4.53 0.78
N ILE A 165 20.06 -4.25 0.05
CA ILE A 165 21.41 -4.18 0.61
C ILE A 165 22.26 -3.16 -0.11
N ASN A 166 23.31 -2.68 0.52
CA ASN A 166 24.35 -1.89 -0.12
C ASN A 166 25.54 -2.78 -0.56
N LYS A 167 26.45 -2.24 -1.36
CA LYS A 167 27.61 -2.97 -1.87
C LYS A 167 28.45 -3.59 -0.76
N ALA A 168 28.59 -2.92 0.40
CA ALA A 168 29.40 -3.40 1.51
C ALA A 168 28.78 -4.61 2.24
N GLY A 169 27.46 -4.81 2.10
CA GLY A 169 26.72 -5.94 2.68
C GLY A 169 26.68 -7.18 1.80
N ILE A 170 27.03 -7.09 0.51
CA ILE A 170 26.98 -8.23 -0.42
C ILE A 170 27.82 -9.39 0.12
N GLY A 171 27.22 -10.58 0.19
CA GLY A 171 27.83 -11.79 0.74
C GLY A 171 27.89 -11.85 2.26
N LYS A 172 27.33 -10.89 2.98
CA LYS A 172 27.24 -10.87 4.44
C LYS A 172 25.80 -11.20 4.90
N LYS A 173 25.67 -11.52 6.19
CA LYS A 173 24.35 -11.63 6.83
C LYS A 173 23.72 -10.24 6.96
N PHE A 174 22.41 -10.18 6.86
CA PHE A 174 21.64 -9.01 7.27
C PHE A 174 21.80 -8.78 8.77
N THR A 175 21.97 -7.53 9.15
CA THR A 175 22.06 -7.10 10.55
C THR A 175 21.46 -5.70 10.69
N GLU A 176 20.99 -5.38 11.88
CA GLU A 176 20.48 -4.04 12.26
C GLU A 176 21.47 -2.90 11.96
N ALA A 177 22.79 -3.22 11.90
CA ALA A 177 23.80 -2.25 11.53
C ALA A 177 23.60 -1.63 10.14
N PHE A 178 22.82 -2.28 9.25
CA PHE A 178 22.44 -1.69 7.97
C PHE A 178 21.65 -0.37 8.17
N GLY A 179 20.74 -0.29 9.14
CA GLY A 179 19.98 0.91 9.47
C GLY A 179 20.86 2.11 9.87
N LYS A 180 22.07 1.85 10.40
CA LYS A 180 23.05 2.88 10.78
C LYS A 180 23.92 3.35 9.61
N THR A 181 23.85 2.69 8.45
CA THR A 181 24.55 3.12 7.23
C THR A 181 23.84 4.29 6.56
N LYS A 182 24.55 5.07 5.74
CA LYS A 182 23.93 6.13 4.92
C LYS A 182 22.78 5.61 4.05
N HIS A 183 22.86 4.37 3.56
CA HIS A 183 21.83 3.74 2.73
C HIS A 183 20.59 3.40 3.57
N GLY A 184 20.77 2.82 4.76
CA GLY A 184 19.63 2.50 5.65
C GLY A 184 18.94 3.76 6.18
N GLN A 185 19.71 4.80 6.54
CA GLN A 185 19.16 6.09 6.96
C GLN A 185 18.37 6.76 5.82
N TRP A 186 18.95 6.79 4.62
CA TRP A 186 18.27 7.34 3.44
C TRP A 186 16.97 6.59 3.13
N LEU A 187 16.97 5.26 3.21
CA LEU A 187 15.75 4.45 3.03
C LEU A 187 14.69 4.79 4.08
N ALA A 188 15.07 4.89 5.36
CA ALA A 188 14.15 5.24 6.43
C ALA A 188 13.53 6.65 6.27
N GLU A 189 14.25 7.57 5.64
CA GLU A 189 13.79 8.92 5.37
C GLU A 189 12.92 9.04 4.10
N ASN A 190 13.17 8.19 3.08
CA ASN A 190 12.64 8.42 1.73
C ASN A 190 11.73 7.31 1.19
N CYS A 191 11.74 6.09 1.71
CA CYS A 191 11.00 4.97 1.13
C CYS A 191 9.48 5.22 1.06
N TRP A 192 8.93 6.00 1.98
CA TRP A 192 7.53 6.36 2.11
C TRP A 192 7.00 7.11 0.88
N ASP A 193 7.82 7.96 0.27
CA ASP A 193 7.45 8.73 -0.92
C ASP A 193 7.36 7.87 -2.18
N TYR A 194 7.86 6.63 -2.10
CA TYR A 194 7.77 5.60 -3.15
C TYR A 194 6.79 4.48 -2.80
N GLY A 195 5.99 4.67 -1.74
CA GLY A 195 4.98 3.71 -1.31
C GLY A 195 5.51 2.52 -0.54
N PHE A 196 6.75 2.57 -0.06
CA PHE A 196 7.34 1.54 0.80
C PHE A 196 7.38 1.98 2.26
N ILE A 197 7.30 1.00 3.14
CA ILE A 197 7.56 1.13 4.57
C ILE A 197 8.76 0.25 4.94
N ILE A 198 9.48 0.62 6.01
CA ILE A 198 10.30 -0.34 6.76
C ILE A 198 9.32 -1.22 7.51
N ARG A 199 9.18 -2.48 7.10
CA ARG A 199 8.10 -3.37 7.58
C ARG A 199 8.22 -3.69 9.06
N TYR A 200 9.44 -3.94 9.52
CA TYR A 200 9.73 -4.34 10.90
C TYR A 200 10.59 -3.27 11.55
N GLN A 201 9.93 -2.33 12.20
CA GLN A 201 10.53 -1.16 12.86
C GLN A 201 11.08 -1.53 14.24
N GLU A 202 12.13 -0.83 14.70
CA GLU A 202 12.83 -1.11 15.97
C GLU A 202 11.90 -0.96 17.19
N ASP A 203 10.96 -0.02 17.17
CA ASP A 203 10.01 0.26 18.25
C ASP A 203 8.71 -0.53 18.15
N LYS A 204 8.58 -1.47 17.20
CA LYS A 204 7.36 -2.25 16.91
C LYS A 204 7.56 -3.77 16.99
N GLU A 205 8.69 -4.26 17.47
CA GLU A 205 9.00 -5.70 17.55
C GLU A 205 7.97 -6.49 18.35
N ASP A 206 7.45 -5.91 19.45
CA ASP A 206 6.42 -6.53 20.28
C ASP A 206 5.06 -6.67 19.57
N ILE A 207 4.80 -5.85 18.54
CA ILE A 207 3.54 -5.86 17.77
C ILE A 207 3.69 -6.77 16.55
N THR A 208 4.77 -6.63 15.83
CA THR A 208 5.05 -7.40 14.60
C THR A 208 5.51 -8.82 14.88
N GLU A 209 6.03 -9.09 16.08
CA GLU A 209 6.67 -10.34 16.53
C GLU A 209 7.86 -10.76 15.64
N ILE A 210 8.46 -9.80 14.94
CA ILE A 210 9.67 -9.93 14.13
C ILE A 210 10.69 -8.89 14.62
N VAL A 211 11.96 -9.28 14.68
CA VAL A 211 13.07 -8.38 15.05
C VAL A 211 13.21 -7.23 14.05
N TYR A 212 13.84 -6.14 14.47
CA TYR A 212 14.10 -4.99 13.62
C TYR A 212 14.88 -5.36 12.34
N GLU A 213 14.28 -5.05 11.18
CA GLU A 213 14.85 -5.37 9.87
C GLU A 213 14.91 -4.12 8.96
N PRO A 214 15.92 -3.24 9.14
CA PRO A 214 16.03 -2.01 8.33
C PRO A 214 16.27 -2.24 6.83
N TRP A 215 16.51 -3.47 6.43
CA TRP A 215 16.70 -3.90 5.03
C TRP A 215 15.41 -4.38 4.38
N HIS A 216 14.36 -4.70 5.18
CA HIS A 216 13.12 -5.27 4.68
C HIS A 216 12.08 -4.18 4.41
N LEU A 217 11.82 -3.93 3.12
CA LEU A 217 10.82 -2.97 2.65
C LEU A 217 9.53 -3.69 2.28
N ARG A 218 8.40 -3.07 2.57
CA ARG A 218 7.08 -3.52 2.16
C ARG A 218 6.36 -2.42 1.38
N TYR A 219 5.87 -2.74 0.18
CA TYR A 219 5.03 -1.84 -0.60
C TYR A 219 3.59 -1.87 -0.10
N VAL A 220 3.03 -0.68 0.12
CA VAL A 220 1.63 -0.47 0.58
C VAL A 220 0.94 0.65 -0.22
N GLY A 221 1.63 1.28 -1.17
CA GLY A 221 1.17 2.46 -1.89
C GLY A 221 1.53 3.78 -1.18
N VAL A 222 1.70 4.85 -1.97
CA VAL A 222 2.27 6.13 -1.47
C VAL A 222 1.41 6.75 -0.37
N GLN A 223 0.09 6.86 -0.57
CA GLN A 223 -0.80 7.49 0.42
C GLN A 223 -0.78 6.76 1.76
N VAL A 224 -0.82 5.42 1.72
CA VAL A 224 -0.79 4.58 2.93
C VAL A 224 0.58 4.67 3.60
N ALA A 225 1.67 4.58 2.84
CA ALA A 225 3.01 4.67 3.39
C ALA A 225 3.25 6.01 4.11
N GLN A 226 2.87 7.14 3.48
CA GLN A 226 3.01 8.47 4.08
C GLN A 226 2.14 8.63 5.32
N TYR A 227 0.90 8.13 5.30
CA TYR A 227 0.02 8.14 6.46
C TYR A 227 0.62 7.36 7.63
N MET A 228 1.14 6.15 7.37
CA MET A 228 1.80 5.32 8.38
C MET A 228 3.03 6.01 8.97
N ARG A 229 3.86 6.66 8.15
CA ARG A 229 5.00 7.48 8.60
C ARG A 229 4.54 8.59 9.55
N ASP A 230 3.57 9.40 9.12
CA ASP A 230 3.16 10.60 9.82
C ASP A 230 2.48 10.28 11.16
N ASN A 231 1.96 9.07 11.32
CA ASN A 231 1.33 8.57 12.53
C ASN A 231 2.17 7.53 13.29
N ASN A 232 3.39 7.23 12.85
CA ASN A 232 4.30 6.22 13.42
C ASN A 232 3.62 4.84 13.59
N LEU A 233 2.94 4.35 12.55
CA LEU A 233 2.22 3.08 12.57
C LEU A 233 3.04 1.97 11.89
N CYS A 234 3.00 0.75 12.46
CA CYS A 234 3.32 -0.46 11.71
C CYS A 234 2.09 -0.95 10.92
N LEU A 235 2.27 -1.96 10.07
CA LEU A 235 1.18 -2.44 9.20
C LEU A 235 0.05 -3.08 10.02
N GLU A 236 0.34 -3.70 11.15
CA GLU A 236 -0.63 -4.25 12.10
C GLU A 236 -1.54 -3.15 12.65
N GLU A 237 -0.95 -2.08 13.21
CA GLU A 237 -1.68 -0.95 13.79
C GLU A 237 -2.52 -0.23 12.74
N PHE A 238 -1.94 0.03 11.57
CA PHE A 238 -2.67 0.62 10.45
C PHE A 238 -3.85 -0.25 10.01
N THR A 239 -3.65 -1.58 9.96
CA THR A 239 -4.72 -2.51 9.56
C THR A 239 -5.87 -2.51 10.56
N GLU A 240 -5.58 -2.53 11.84
CA GLU A 240 -6.60 -2.45 12.91
C GLU A 240 -7.38 -1.13 12.82
N GLU A 241 -6.67 -0.01 12.66
CA GLU A 241 -7.26 1.32 12.58
C GLU A 241 -8.21 1.46 11.39
N TRP A 242 -7.73 1.21 10.15
CA TRP A 242 -8.58 1.39 8.98
C TRP A 242 -9.76 0.42 8.93
N MET A 243 -9.61 -0.81 9.42
CA MET A 243 -10.72 -1.76 9.49
C MET A 243 -11.80 -1.29 10.46
N ALA A 244 -11.42 -0.69 11.59
CA ALA A 244 -12.37 -0.10 12.53
C ALA A 244 -13.11 1.10 11.91
N GLU A 245 -12.41 1.98 11.19
CA GLU A 245 -13.00 3.15 10.52
C GLU A 245 -13.99 2.73 9.40
N VAL A 246 -13.60 1.74 8.58
CA VAL A 246 -14.50 1.18 7.55
C VAL A 246 -15.74 0.58 8.19
N ALA A 247 -15.60 -0.24 9.24
CA ALA A 247 -16.73 -0.85 9.93
C ALA A 247 -17.67 0.22 10.56
N ALA A 248 -17.10 1.26 11.15
CA ALA A 248 -17.86 2.37 11.72
C ALA A 248 -18.62 3.16 10.64
N TYR A 249 -18.02 3.40 9.49
CA TYR A 249 -18.64 4.08 8.35
C TYR A 249 -19.82 3.25 7.77
N GLU A 250 -19.56 1.97 7.48
CA GLU A 250 -20.58 1.06 6.93
C GLU A 250 -21.76 0.85 7.90
N SER A 251 -21.49 0.79 9.22
CA SER A 251 -22.56 0.64 10.23
C SER A 251 -23.52 1.82 10.30
N LYS A 252 -23.09 3.00 9.83
CA LYS A 252 -23.92 4.21 9.73
C LYS A 252 -24.62 4.36 8.38
N GLY A 253 -24.44 3.39 7.45
CA GLY A 253 -25.04 3.41 6.12
C GLY A 253 -24.17 4.11 5.05
N GLY A 254 -22.88 4.30 5.32
CA GLY A 254 -21.91 4.77 4.32
C GLY A 254 -21.48 3.62 3.39
N PHE A 255 -21.52 3.83 2.06
CA PHE A 255 -21.00 2.93 0.98
C PHE A 255 -20.91 3.67 -0.34
#